data_0b136e545d346138da4aec6c6518717a
#
_entry.id   0b136e545d346138da4aec6c6518717a
#
_cell.length_a   1.000
_cell.length_b   1.000
_cell.length_c   1.000
_cell.angle_alpha   90.00
_cell.angle_beta   90.00
_cell.angle_gamma   90.00
#
_symmetry.space_group_name_H-M   'P 1'
#
loop_
_entity.id
_entity.type
_entity.pdbx_description
1 polymer ?
#
loop_
_entity_poly.entity_id
_entity_poly.type
_entity_poly.pdbx_seq_one_letter_code
_entity_poly.pdbx_strand_id
1 'polypeptide(L)'
;MRLLFLTSRVPYPIEKGDKLRVFNFIKEMSKYHEVYLFAIDESNTSDENIQVLKQYCKSVEIFPISKFDIACNIVTGIFKGLPLQVAFYTNKAGIKAFNNFCKDIHPDHIFCQLLRVTEYVKDICYPNKTIDIQDTMSVNIARSNKKRSFIVRPIFNLEEKRLKKYEYELFNLYNNKIIITESDRILYPHPRRNEIHIVPNGVDYEYFTHDTEVNKDIDLVFTGNMGYKPNIDAAFYLIEKILPIVYNVIPDIKVAIVGTNPPKSLVNKANKNIEVTGWVKSVKDYYSRAKVFIAPMRIGTGLQNKLLEAM
;
A
#
# COMPACT_ATOMS: atom_id res chain seq x y z
N MET A 1 -15.33 -7.83 20.35
CA MET A 1 -14.09 -7.35 21.02
C MET A 1 -13.73 -5.96 20.48
N ARG A 2 -12.97 -5.19 21.26
CA ARG A 2 -12.49 -3.85 20.85
C ARG A 2 -11.17 -4.00 20.11
N LEU A 3 -11.21 -3.77 18.81
CA LEU A 3 -10.09 -3.93 17.89
C LEU A 3 -9.56 -2.56 17.48
N LEU A 4 -8.31 -2.24 17.89
CA LEU A 4 -7.65 -0.99 17.57
C LEU A 4 -6.71 -1.16 16.37
N PHE A 5 -7.00 -0.44 15.29
CA PHE A 5 -6.09 -0.30 14.16
C PHE A 5 -5.14 0.87 14.38
N LEU A 6 -3.84 0.62 14.23
CA LEU A 6 -2.79 1.63 14.21
C LEU A 6 -2.18 1.69 12.81
N THR A 7 -2.28 2.83 12.14
CA THR A 7 -1.88 2.99 10.74
C THR A 7 -0.92 4.14 10.53
N SER A 8 0.02 3.98 9.60
CA SER A 8 0.99 5.04 9.24
C SER A 8 0.40 6.12 8.34
N ARG A 9 -0.83 5.93 7.87
CA ARG A 9 -1.57 6.86 7.03
C ARG A 9 -3.05 6.70 7.29
N VAL A 10 -3.81 7.77 7.06
CA VAL A 10 -5.27 7.69 7.08
C VAL A 10 -5.73 6.75 5.96
N PRO A 11 -6.53 5.69 6.27
CA PRO A 11 -6.87 4.64 5.30
C PRO A 11 -7.68 5.10 4.09
N TYR A 12 -8.38 6.21 4.18
CA TYR A 12 -9.20 6.76 3.10
C TYR A 12 -8.70 8.16 2.69
N PRO A 13 -8.72 8.55 1.39
CA PRO A 13 -9.15 7.79 0.21
C PRO A 13 -8.17 6.64 -0.15
N ILE A 14 -8.70 5.61 -0.82
CA ILE A 14 -8.02 4.35 -1.12
C ILE A 14 -7.08 4.40 -2.34
N GLU A 15 -6.27 5.45 -2.44
CA GLU A 15 -5.40 5.70 -3.60
C GLU A 15 -4.12 4.84 -3.64
N LYS A 16 -3.78 4.16 -2.56
CA LYS A 16 -2.56 3.35 -2.41
C LYS A 16 -2.91 1.97 -1.89
N GLY A 17 -2.14 0.96 -2.28
CA GLY A 17 -2.40 -0.43 -1.89
C GLY A 17 -2.41 -0.68 -0.39
N ASP A 18 -1.53 -0.01 0.37
CA ASP A 18 -1.51 -0.07 1.84
C ASP A 18 -2.79 0.50 2.46
N LYS A 19 -3.31 1.62 1.94
CA LYS A 19 -4.58 2.21 2.37
C LYS A 19 -5.77 1.31 2.04
N LEU A 20 -5.83 0.80 0.81
CA LEU A 20 -6.91 -0.09 0.35
C LEU A 20 -6.99 -1.34 1.25
N ARG A 21 -5.85 -1.98 1.51
CA ARG A 21 -5.80 -3.18 2.33
C ARG A 21 -6.35 -2.96 3.73
N VAL A 22 -5.86 -1.95 4.45
CA VAL A 22 -6.32 -1.70 5.82
C VAL A 22 -7.75 -1.17 5.87
N PHE A 23 -8.18 -0.40 4.87
CA PHE A 23 -9.57 0.02 4.76
C PHE A 23 -10.51 -1.18 4.64
N ASN A 24 -10.16 -2.16 3.80
CA ASN A 24 -10.93 -3.39 3.64
C ASN A 24 -10.95 -4.21 4.95
N PHE A 25 -9.82 -4.31 5.67
CA PHE A 25 -9.82 -4.95 6.99
C PHE A 25 -10.75 -4.23 7.97
N ILE A 26 -10.70 -2.89 8.05
CA ILE A 26 -11.57 -2.10 8.91
C ILE A 26 -13.04 -2.34 8.55
N LYS A 27 -13.40 -2.24 7.26
CA LYS A 27 -14.75 -2.47 6.75
C LYS A 27 -15.27 -3.86 7.13
N GLU A 28 -14.48 -4.91 6.89
CA GLU A 28 -14.91 -6.28 7.17
C GLU A 28 -14.96 -6.58 8.67
N MET A 29 -13.96 -6.15 9.44
CA MET A 29 -13.92 -6.39 10.88
C MET A 29 -14.99 -5.63 11.64
N SER A 30 -15.44 -4.46 11.14
CA SER A 30 -16.52 -3.69 11.75
C SER A 30 -17.88 -4.40 11.74
N LYS A 31 -18.07 -5.41 10.90
CA LYS A 31 -19.28 -6.24 10.88
C LYS A 31 -19.41 -7.12 12.13
N TYR A 32 -18.30 -7.45 12.79
CA TYR A 32 -18.23 -8.43 13.89
C TYR A 32 -17.62 -7.86 15.17
N HIS A 33 -16.94 -6.72 15.11
CA HIS A 33 -16.15 -6.15 16.19
C HIS A 33 -16.37 -4.65 16.33
N GLU A 34 -16.11 -4.11 17.52
CA GLU A 34 -16.01 -2.67 17.73
C GLU A 34 -14.62 -2.21 17.26
N VAL A 35 -14.58 -1.54 16.13
CA VAL A 35 -13.34 -1.06 15.52
C VAL A 35 -13.04 0.35 15.97
N TYR A 36 -11.79 0.58 16.33
CA TYR A 36 -11.19 1.86 16.67
C TYR A 36 -10.00 2.12 15.75
N LEU A 37 -9.76 3.34 15.36
CA LEU A 37 -8.68 3.71 14.48
C LEU A 37 -7.83 4.82 15.09
N PHE A 38 -6.51 4.60 15.16
CA PHE A 38 -5.51 5.64 15.36
C PHE A 38 -4.64 5.72 14.10
N ALA A 39 -4.68 6.85 13.41
CA ALA A 39 -3.94 7.04 12.17
C ALA A 39 -2.99 8.24 12.25
N ILE A 40 -1.78 8.09 11.71
CA ILE A 40 -0.86 9.22 11.53
C ILE A 40 -1.22 9.90 10.21
N ASP A 41 -1.27 11.23 10.20
CA ASP A 41 -1.57 11.99 8.99
C ASP A 41 -0.45 12.97 8.63
N GLU A 42 0.17 12.74 7.47
CA GLU A 42 1.18 13.60 6.85
C GLU A 42 0.60 14.52 5.78
N SER A 43 -0.68 14.35 5.43
CA SER A 43 -1.32 14.91 4.23
C SER A 43 -2.46 15.87 4.48
N ASN A 44 -2.81 16.13 5.74
CA ASN A 44 -3.97 16.92 6.14
C ASN A 44 -5.26 16.39 5.48
N THR A 45 -5.61 15.17 5.80
CA THR A 45 -6.79 14.49 5.27
C THR A 45 -8.06 15.30 5.59
N SER A 46 -8.92 15.51 4.58
CA SER A 46 -10.14 16.28 4.74
C SER A 46 -11.15 15.61 5.68
N ASP A 47 -11.98 16.42 6.33
CA ASP A 47 -13.04 15.94 7.24
C ASP A 47 -14.00 14.98 6.53
N GLU A 48 -14.31 15.21 5.26
CA GLU A 48 -15.17 14.33 4.45
C GLU A 48 -14.60 12.91 4.39
N ASN A 49 -13.29 12.78 4.19
CA ASN A 49 -12.61 11.47 4.15
C ASN A 49 -12.60 10.80 5.53
N ILE A 50 -12.50 11.58 6.61
CA ILE A 50 -12.58 11.06 7.98
C ILE A 50 -14.01 10.58 8.29
N GLN A 51 -15.04 11.26 7.80
CA GLN A 51 -16.44 10.83 7.98
C GLN A 51 -16.73 9.46 7.36
N VAL A 52 -16.07 9.12 6.24
CA VAL A 52 -16.18 7.77 5.66
C VAL A 52 -15.68 6.72 6.65
N LEU A 53 -14.55 6.96 7.32
CA LEU A 53 -13.99 6.03 8.31
C LEU A 53 -14.87 5.88 9.55
N LYS A 54 -15.53 6.96 9.99
CA LYS A 54 -16.46 6.94 11.12
C LYS A 54 -17.71 6.08 10.89
N GLN A 55 -18.02 5.69 9.64
CA GLN A 55 -19.09 4.74 9.35
C GLN A 55 -18.73 3.30 9.81
N TYR A 56 -17.43 2.99 9.89
CA TYR A 56 -16.93 1.66 10.24
C TYR A 56 -16.24 1.62 11.62
N CYS A 57 -15.82 2.77 12.15
CA CYS A 57 -15.11 2.87 13.41
C CYS A 57 -15.94 3.56 14.49
N LYS A 58 -15.94 3.00 15.69
CA LYS A 58 -16.57 3.63 16.89
C LYS A 58 -15.89 4.94 17.27
N SER A 59 -14.58 5.01 17.10
CA SER A 59 -13.79 6.22 17.26
C SER A 59 -12.63 6.25 16.27
N VAL A 60 -12.35 7.45 15.77
CA VAL A 60 -11.24 7.73 14.84
C VAL A 60 -10.41 8.86 15.42
N GLU A 61 -9.19 8.56 15.77
CA GLU A 61 -8.19 9.52 16.24
C GLU A 61 -7.15 9.73 15.14
N ILE A 62 -6.98 10.98 14.69
CA ILE A 62 -6.01 11.35 13.67
C ILE A 62 -4.91 12.19 14.30
N PHE A 63 -3.68 11.70 14.24
CA PHE A 63 -2.53 12.43 14.74
C PHE A 63 -1.76 13.08 13.57
N PRO A 64 -1.84 14.40 13.41
CA PRO A 64 -1.13 15.10 12.33
C PRO A 64 0.37 15.17 12.62
N ILE A 65 1.19 15.00 11.59
CA ILE A 65 2.64 15.24 11.63
C ILE A 65 3.03 16.26 10.57
N SER A 66 3.69 17.33 10.99
CA SER A 66 4.18 18.37 10.11
C SER A 66 5.51 17.97 9.43
N LYS A 67 5.89 18.68 8.36
CA LYS A 67 7.21 18.48 7.73
C LYS A 67 8.37 18.73 8.71
N PHE A 68 8.17 19.63 9.67
CA PHE A 68 9.17 19.89 10.72
C PHE A 68 9.28 18.70 11.68
N ASP A 69 8.14 18.13 12.12
CA ASP A 69 8.14 16.92 12.94
C ASP A 69 8.86 15.78 12.24
N ILE A 70 8.59 15.59 10.95
CA ILE A 70 9.24 14.55 10.14
C ILE A 70 10.76 14.72 10.13
N ALA A 71 11.25 15.95 9.91
CA ALA A 71 12.67 16.23 9.92
C ALA A 71 13.31 15.92 11.30
N CYS A 72 12.68 16.37 12.39
CA CYS A 72 13.11 16.06 13.76
C CYS A 72 13.07 14.55 14.06
N ASN A 73 12.02 13.88 13.62
CA ASN A 73 11.84 12.43 13.80
C ASN A 73 12.97 11.65 13.08
N ILE A 74 13.31 12.03 11.84
CA ILE A 74 14.39 11.40 11.07
C ILE A 74 15.74 11.59 11.78
N VAL A 75 16.05 12.82 12.19
CA VAL A 75 17.31 13.10 12.88
C VAL A 75 17.43 12.29 14.16
N THR A 76 16.41 12.32 15.02
CA THR A 76 16.40 11.56 16.27
C THR A 76 16.43 10.04 16.04
N GLY A 77 15.75 9.56 15.01
CA GLY A 77 15.72 8.15 14.62
C GLY A 77 17.08 7.66 14.12
N ILE A 78 17.82 8.48 13.35
CA ILE A 78 19.18 8.14 12.89
C ILE A 78 20.11 7.90 14.08
N PHE A 79 20.08 8.77 15.11
CA PHE A 79 20.87 8.60 16.32
C PHE A 79 20.47 7.36 17.14
N LYS A 80 19.20 6.94 17.10
CA LYS A 80 18.70 5.70 17.71
C LYS A 80 18.95 4.46 16.87
N GLY A 81 19.51 4.58 15.67
CA GLY A 81 19.73 3.46 14.77
C GLY A 81 18.46 2.93 14.10
N LEU A 82 17.34 3.67 14.16
CA LEU A 82 16.09 3.27 13.53
C LEU A 82 16.21 3.33 11.99
N PRO A 83 15.50 2.46 11.26
CA PRO A 83 15.31 2.61 9.83
C PRO A 83 14.61 3.93 9.51
N LEU A 84 14.97 4.56 8.39
CA LEU A 84 14.44 5.89 8.01
C LEU A 84 12.91 5.90 7.89
N GLN A 85 12.32 4.82 7.38
CA GLN A 85 10.87 4.72 7.26
C GLN A 85 10.16 4.59 8.62
N VAL A 86 10.79 3.98 9.61
CA VAL A 86 10.29 3.92 10.98
C VAL A 86 10.50 5.28 11.65
N ALA A 87 11.71 5.83 11.53
CA ALA A 87 12.05 7.15 12.07
C ALA A 87 11.06 8.24 11.62
N PHE A 88 10.72 8.26 10.31
CA PHE A 88 9.79 9.21 9.72
C PHE A 88 8.47 9.33 10.49
N TYR A 89 7.89 8.20 10.91
CA TYR A 89 6.60 8.14 11.59
C TYR A 89 6.72 8.15 13.12
N THR A 90 7.91 7.97 13.69
CA THR A 90 8.12 7.87 15.16
C THR A 90 8.12 9.26 15.78
N ASN A 91 6.98 9.67 16.34
CA ASN A 91 6.81 10.94 17.02
C ASN A 91 6.49 10.75 18.51
N LYS A 92 7.24 11.40 19.41
CA LYS A 92 7.04 11.25 20.87
C LYS A 92 5.65 11.71 21.33
N ALA A 93 5.16 12.82 20.81
CA ALA A 93 3.83 13.32 21.15
C ALA A 93 2.74 12.39 20.60
N GLY A 94 2.93 11.84 19.39
CA GLY A 94 2.07 10.84 18.81
C GLY A 94 2.01 9.54 19.61
N ILE A 95 3.17 9.05 20.11
CA ILE A 95 3.22 7.88 21.00
C ILE A 95 2.45 8.16 22.30
N LYS A 96 2.60 9.36 22.87
CA LYS A 96 1.84 9.74 24.07
C LYS A 96 0.33 9.82 23.80
N ALA A 97 -0.07 10.41 22.68
CA ALA A 97 -1.47 10.47 22.26
C ALA A 97 -2.05 9.05 22.04
N PHE A 98 -1.32 8.17 21.36
CA PHE A 98 -1.71 6.77 21.18
C PHE A 98 -1.89 6.04 22.49
N ASN A 99 -0.95 6.21 23.46
CA ASN A 99 -1.03 5.59 24.78
C ASN A 99 -2.26 6.10 25.56
N ASN A 100 -2.60 7.38 25.46
CA ASN A 100 -3.82 7.92 26.08
C ASN A 100 -5.06 7.31 25.44
N PHE A 101 -5.12 7.29 24.11
CA PHE A 101 -6.21 6.66 23.39
C PHE A 101 -6.42 5.18 23.74
N CYS A 102 -5.31 4.43 23.90
CA CYS A 102 -5.37 3.05 24.40
C CYS A 102 -5.94 2.95 25.82
N LYS A 103 -5.60 3.89 26.72
CA LYS A 103 -6.14 3.92 28.09
C LYS A 103 -7.64 4.23 28.12
N ASP A 104 -8.12 5.05 27.19
CA ASP A 104 -9.54 5.42 27.12
C ASP A 104 -10.40 4.28 26.57
N ILE A 105 -9.92 3.58 25.55
CA ILE A 105 -10.70 2.53 24.88
C ILE A 105 -10.48 1.12 25.44
N HIS A 106 -9.38 0.87 26.14
CA HIS A 106 -8.98 -0.46 26.63
C HIS A 106 -9.12 -1.54 25.55
N PRO A 107 -8.33 -1.51 24.46
CA PRO A 107 -8.48 -2.44 23.34
C PRO A 107 -8.16 -3.88 23.77
N ASP A 108 -8.93 -4.84 23.27
CA ASP A 108 -8.67 -6.26 23.44
C ASP A 108 -7.57 -6.75 22.50
N HIS A 109 -7.39 -6.06 21.36
CA HIS A 109 -6.41 -6.39 20.33
C HIS A 109 -5.92 -5.13 19.60
N ILE A 110 -4.62 -5.06 19.31
CA ILE A 110 -4.02 -4.00 18.50
C ILE A 110 -3.55 -4.60 17.18
N PHE A 111 -4.01 -4.02 16.07
CA PHE A 111 -3.60 -4.35 14.71
C PHE A 111 -2.70 -3.24 14.17
N CYS A 112 -1.40 -3.52 14.05
CA CYS A 112 -0.41 -2.60 13.49
C CYS A 112 -0.25 -2.80 11.99
N GLN A 113 -0.45 -1.74 11.22
CA GLN A 113 -0.21 -1.77 9.79
C GLN A 113 1.20 -1.28 9.47
N LEU A 114 2.01 -2.16 8.88
CA LEU A 114 3.38 -1.94 8.48
C LEU A 114 4.34 -1.71 9.67
N LEU A 115 5.61 -1.93 9.44
CA LEU A 115 6.65 -1.71 10.45
C LEU A 115 6.85 -0.22 10.82
N ARG A 116 6.26 0.70 10.06
CA ARG A 116 6.43 2.16 10.23
C ARG A 116 5.93 2.69 11.57
N VAL A 117 4.91 2.07 12.15
CA VAL A 117 4.25 2.52 13.39
C VAL A 117 4.54 1.63 14.59
N THR A 118 5.45 0.68 14.46
CA THR A 118 5.73 -0.32 15.52
C THR A 118 6.32 0.28 16.78
N GLU A 119 7.02 1.42 16.72
CA GLU A 119 7.51 2.13 17.90
C GLU A 119 6.38 2.64 18.83
N TYR A 120 5.16 2.79 18.33
CA TYR A 120 3.99 3.19 19.11
C TYR A 120 3.51 2.08 20.07
N VAL A 121 3.75 0.81 19.73
CA VAL A 121 3.28 -0.36 20.48
C VAL A 121 4.40 -1.14 21.15
N LYS A 122 5.65 -0.72 20.99
CA LYS A 122 6.83 -1.45 21.46
C LYS A 122 6.80 -1.67 22.97
N ASP A 123 6.45 -0.64 23.72
CA ASP A 123 6.46 -0.64 25.20
C ASP A 123 5.06 -0.91 25.79
N ILE A 124 4.06 -1.25 24.95
CA ILE A 124 2.72 -1.57 25.42
C ILE A 124 2.63 -3.06 25.75
N CYS A 125 2.28 -3.36 26.99
CA CYS A 125 2.07 -4.73 27.48
C CYS A 125 0.66 -5.26 27.19
N TYR A 126 0.15 -5.11 25.98
CA TYR A 126 -1.11 -5.76 25.59
C TYR A 126 -0.84 -7.20 25.16
N PRO A 127 -1.69 -8.16 25.62
CA PRO A 127 -1.46 -9.57 25.33
C PRO A 127 -1.62 -9.91 23.84
N ASN A 128 -2.45 -9.18 23.11
CA ASN A 128 -2.78 -9.50 21.71
C ASN A 128 -2.40 -8.38 20.74
N LYS A 129 -1.33 -8.62 20.00
CA LYS A 129 -0.86 -7.72 18.93
C LYS A 129 -0.66 -8.48 17.62
N THR A 130 -1.19 -7.94 16.54
CA THR A 130 -0.92 -8.40 15.17
C THR A 130 -0.15 -7.33 14.41
N ILE A 131 0.85 -7.73 13.64
CA ILE A 131 1.48 -6.87 12.63
C ILE A 131 1.13 -7.37 11.23
N ASP A 132 0.64 -6.46 10.39
CA ASP A 132 0.52 -6.64 8.94
C ASP A 132 1.79 -6.12 8.27
N ILE A 133 2.71 -7.03 7.96
CA ILE A 133 4.02 -6.73 7.39
C ILE A 133 3.89 -6.24 5.94
N GLN A 134 2.92 -6.78 5.22
CA GLN A 134 2.61 -6.64 3.79
C GLN A 134 3.71 -7.21 2.89
N ASP A 135 4.92 -6.64 2.92
CA ASP A 135 6.09 -7.11 2.16
C ASP A 135 7.37 -7.02 3.01
N THR A 136 8.42 -7.70 2.58
CA THR A 136 9.73 -7.63 3.26
C THR A 136 10.49 -6.38 2.80
N MET A 137 10.39 -5.32 3.60
CA MET A 137 10.87 -3.99 3.24
C MET A 137 12.39 -3.93 3.02
N SER A 138 13.17 -4.67 3.80
CA SER A 138 14.63 -4.76 3.62
C SER A 138 15.00 -5.30 2.24
N VAL A 139 14.27 -6.29 1.73
CA VAL A 139 14.48 -6.87 0.40
C VAL A 139 14.10 -5.87 -0.70
N ASN A 140 13.02 -5.11 -0.49
CA ASN A 140 12.62 -4.08 -1.45
C ASN A 140 13.65 -2.95 -1.57
N ILE A 141 14.24 -2.53 -0.44
CA ILE A 141 15.35 -1.58 -0.44
C ILE A 141 16.57 -2.16 -1.17
N ALA A 142 16.96 -3.40 -0.88
CA ALA A 142 18.08 -4.06 -1.54
C ALA A 142 17.90 -4.15 -3.06
N ARG A 143 16.71 -4.55 -3.53
CA ARG A 143 16.37 -4.61 -4.96
C ARG A 143 16.43 -3.24 -5.63
N SER A 144 15.89 -2.21 -4.98
CA SER A 144 15.90 -0.84 -5.50
C SER A 144 17.32 -0.27 -5.56
N ASN A 145 18.17 -0.61 -4.59
CA ASN A 145 19.53 -0.11 -4.47
C ASN A 145 20.43 -0.52 -5.65
N LYS A 146 20.22 -1.72 -6.21
CA LYS A 146 20.97 -2.21 -7.39
C LYS A 146 20.87 -1.28 -8.60
N LYS A 147 19.77 -0.52 -8.71
CA LYS A 147 19.49 0.40 -9.84
C LYS A 147 19.88 1.85 -9.55
N ARG A 148 20.47 2.15 -8.35
CA ARG A 148 20.82 3.51 -7.94
C ARG A 148 22.26 3.87 -8.32
N SER A 149 22.53 5.19 -8.36
CA SER A 149 23.89 5.73 -8.52
C SER A 149 24.79 5.26 -7.37
N PHE A 150 26.06 5.02 -7.67
CA PHE A 150 27.08 4.59 -6.70
C PHE A 150 27.24 5.55 -5.51
N ILE A 151 26.97 6.84 -5.70
CA ILE A 151 27.08 7.88 -4.65
C ILE A 151 26.07 7.64 -3.51
N VAL A 152 24.86 7.23 -3.82
CA VAL A 152 23.79 7.04 -2.81
C VAL A 152 23.71 5.61 -2.28
N ARG A 153 24.36 4.62 -2.94
CA ARG A 153 24.34 3.22 -2.54
C ARG A 153 24.75 2.98 -1.08
N PRO A 154 25.79 3.64 -0.51
CA PRO A 154 26.17 3.41 0.88
C PRO A 154 25.04 3.73 1.87
N ILE A 155 24.27 4.79 1.62
CA ILE A 155 23.11 5.16 2.47
C ILE A 155 22.05 4.07 2.43
N PHE A 156 21.72 3.55 1.23
CA PHE A 156 20.74 2.48 1.07
C PHE A 156 21.22 1.13 1.60
N ASN A 157 22.53 0.85 1.55
CA ASN A 157 23.11 -0.34 2.19
C ASN A 157 22.99 -0.26 3.72
N LEU A 158 23.19 0.92 4.31
CA LEU A 158 22.99 1.14 5.75
C LEU A 158 21.51 0.97 6.13
N GLU A 159 20.60 1.53 5.32
CA GLU A 159 19.16 1.41 5.53
C GLU A 159 18.70 -0.05 5.43
N GLU A 160 19.20 -0.81 4.44
CA GLU A 160 18.92 -2.24 4.31
C GLU A 160 19.36 -3.01 5.56
N LYS A 161 20.56 -2.74 6.07
CA LYS A 161 21.06 -3.40 7.29
C LYS A 161 20.22 -3.06 8.51
N ARG A 162 19.82 -1.78 8.67
CA ARG A 162 18.95 -1.33 9.76
C ARG A 162 17.58 -2.00 9.67
N LEU A 163 16.98 -2.05 8.48
CA LEU A 163 15.69 -2.70 8.25
C LEU A 163 15.76 -4.20 8.56
N LYS A 164 16.76 -4.93 8.09
CA LYS A 164 16.92 -6.36 8.39
C LYS A 164 17.01 -6.63 9.90
N LYS A 165 17.80 -5.82 10.60
CA LYS A 165 17.91 -5.92 12.06
C LYS A 165 16.57 -5.63 12.73
N TYR A 166 15.89 -4.57 12.29
CA TYR A 166 14.62 -4.13 12.84
C TYR A 166 13.49 -5.15 12.58
N GLU A 167 13.38 -5.67 11.37
CA GLU A 167 12.44 -6.75 11.02
C GLU A 167 12.69 -8.00 11.87
N TYR A 168 13.94 -8.36 12.12
CA TYR A 168 14.31 -9.48 13.00
C TYR A 168 13.85 -9.24 14.46
N GLU A 169 14.13 -8.05 15.01
CA GLU A 169 13.78 -7.70 16.39
C GLU A 169 12.26 -7.61 16.62
N LEU A 170 11.52 -7.10 15.64
CA LEU A 170 10.06 -6.97 15.71
C LEU A 170 9.34 -8.32 15.78
N PHE A 171 9.94 -9.37 15.24
CA PHE A 171 9.28 -10.68 15.13
C PHE A 171 8.73 -11.18 16.48
N ASN A 172 9.45 -10.96 17.56
CA ASN A 172 9.08 -11.42 18.90
C ASN A 172 8.15 -10.45 19.66
N LEU A 173 7.92 -9.24 19.13
CA LEU A 173 7.04 -8.25 19.77
C LEU A 173 5.55 -8.49 19.48
N TYR A 174 5.23 -9.33 18.49
CA TYR A 174 3.88 -9.58 18.04
C TYR A 174 3.48 -11.05 18.22
N ASN A 175 2.27 -11.25 18.75
CA ASN A 175 1.69 -12.59 18.84
C ASN A 175 1.42 -13.15 17.45
N ASN A 176 0.78 -12.33 16.59
CA ASN A 176 0.44 -12.71 15.23
C ASN A 176 1.15 -11.82 14.21
N LYS A 177 1.60 -12.42 13.14
CA LYS A 177 2.31 -11.77 12.04
C LYS A 177 1.66 -12.22 10.75
N ILE A 178 1.28 -11.27 9.90
CA ILE A 178 0.69 -11.57 8.60
C ILE A 178 1.47 -10.89 7.48
N ILE A 179 1.50 -11.53 6.31
CA ILE A 179 2.18 -11.06 5.10
C ILE A 179 1.34 -11.41 3.88
N ILE A 180 1.52 -10.69 2.76
CA ILE A 180 0.65 -10.85 1.58
C ILE A 180 1.00 -12.11 0.79
N THR A 181 2.30 -12.39 0.58
CA THR A 181 2.74 -13.46 -0.32
C THR A 181 3.73 -14.42 0.33
N GLU A 182 3.71 -15.67 -0.15
CA GLU A 182 4.70 -16.68 0.21
C GLU A 182 6.12 -16.25 -0.17
N SER A 183 6.29 -15.62 -1.32
CA SER A 183 7.60 -15.14 -1.80
C SER A 183 8.21 -14.10 -0.86
N ASP A 184 7.41 -13.23 -0.26
CA ASP A 184 7.89 -12.26 0.71
C ASP A 184 8.16 -12.91 2.07
N ARG A 185 7.35 -13.90 2.49
CA ARG A 185 7.57 -14.69 3.70
C ARG A 185 8.91 -15.43 3.68
N ILE A 186 9.24 -16.09 2.55
CA ILE A 186 10.51 -16.81 2.37
C ILE A 186 11.71 -15.87 2.52
N LEU A 187 11.57 -14.62 2.11
CA LEU A 187 12.64 -13.60 2.15
C LEU A 187 12.71 -12.83 3.47
N TYR A 188 11.76 -13.04 4.37
CA TYR A 188 11.73 -12.34 5.66
C TYR A 188 12.95 -12.76 6.53
N PRO A 189 13.69 -11.80 7.12
CA PRO A 189 14.99 -12.06 7.75
C PRO A 189 14.88 -12.62 9.19
N HIS A 190 14.07 -13.67 9.38
CA HIS A 190 13.94 -14.33 10.68
C HIS A 190 13.88 -15.85 10.52
N PRO A 191 14.56 -16.65 11.38
CA PRO A 191 14.57 -18.11 11.28
C PRO A 191 13.18 -18.73 11.43
N ARG A 192 12.32 -18.16 12.27
CA ARG A 192 10.94 -18.61 12.47
C ARG A 192 9.93 -17.95 11.50
N ARG A 193 10.34 -17.49 10.33
CA ARG A 193 9.47 -16.83 9.33
C ARG A 193 8.28 -17.68 8.89
N ASN A 194 8.34 -19.00 9.04
CA ASN A 194 7.23 -19.89 8.73
C ASN A 194 6.01 -19.73 9.67
N GLU A 195 6.20 -19.03 10.82
CA GLU A 195 5.08 -18.66 11.71
C GLU A 195 4.32 -17.41 11.22
N ILE A 196 4.79 -16.74 10.17
CA ILE A 196 4.08 -15.64 9.54
C ILE A 196 2.95 -16.23 8.70
N HIS A 197 1.71 -15.83 8.99
CA HIS A 197 0.55 -16.27 8.23
C HIS A 197 0.44 -15.50 6.91
N ILE A 198 0.11 -16.21 5.83
CA ILE A 198 -0.14 -15.59 4.54
C ILE A 198 -1.60 -15.17 4.49
N VAL A 199 -1.83 -13.86 4.39
CA VAL A 199 -3.14 -13.26 4.20
C VAL A 199 -3.06 -12.36 2.97
N PRO A 200 -3.40 -12.89 1.77
CA PRO A 200 -3.31 -12.13 0.53
C PRO A 200 -4.31 -10.96 0.51
N ASN A 201 -4.11 -10.05 -0.44
CA ASN A 201 -5.11 -9.03 -0.70
C ASN A 201 -6.35 -9.68 -1.31
N GLY A 202 -7.50 -9.19 -0.90
CA GLY A 202 -8.79 -9.51 -1.51
C GLY A 202 -9.24 -8.40 -2.46
N VAL A 203 -10.36 -8.65 -3.11
CA VAL A 203 -11.08 -7.68 -3.94
C VAL A 203 -12.52 -7.58 -3.43
N ASP A 204 -13.11 -6.40 -3.55
CA ASP A 204 -14.54 -6.21 -3.28
C ASP A 204 -15.34 -6.87 -4.42
N TYR A 205 -15.71 -8.13 -4.20
CA TYR A 205 -16.38 -8.96 -5.20
C TYR A 205 -17.73 -8.36 -5.62
N GLU A 206 -18.48 -7.78 -4.68
CA GLU A 206 -19.77 -7.16 -4.98
C GLU A 206 -19.60 -5.94 -5.89
N TYR A 207 -18.57 -5.14 -5.64
CA TYR A 207 -18.26 -3.96 -6.47
C TYR A 207 -17.72 -4.36 -7.85
N PHE A 208 -16.80 -5.33 -7.93
CA PHE A 208 -16.19 -5.75 -9.20
C PHE A 208 -16.95 -6.88 -9.91
N THR A 209 -18.23 -7.09 -9.59
CA THR A 209 -19.09 -8.03 -10.32
C THR A 209 -19.12 -7.69 -11.81
N HIS A 210 -18.98 -8.72 -12.64
CA HIS A 210 -19.03 -8.59 -14.09
C HIS A 210 -20.42 -8.15 -14.56
N ASP A 211 -20.47 -7.09 -15.37
CA ASP A 211 -21.67 -6.64 -16.01
C ASP A 211 -21.69 -7.19 -17.46
N THR A 212 -22.60 -8.11 -17.72
CA THR A 212 -22.73 -8.82 -19.00
C THR A 212 -23.37 -7.97 -20.10
N GLU A 213 -24.05 -6.87 -19.75
CA GLU A 213 -24.77 -6.02 -20.70
C GLU A 213 -23.90 -4.88 -21.26
N VAL A 214 -22.71 -4.68 -20.72
CA VAL A 214 -21.81 -3.61 -21.19
C VAL A 214 -21.18 -3.96 -22.52
N ASN A 215 -21.31 -3.05 -23.49
CA ASN A 215 -20.63 -3.17 -24.78
C ASN A 215 -19.11 -3.10 -24.62
N LYS A 216 -18.40 -4.09 -25.16
CA LYS A 216 -16.94 -4.18 -25.12
C LYS A 216 -16.30 -3.44 -26.29
N ASP A 217 -16.14 -2.14 -26.12
CA ASP A 217 -15.58 -1.22 -27.13
C ASP A 217 -14.06 -0.95 -26.95
N ILE A 218 -13.44 -1.51 -25.90
CA ILE A 218 -12.02 -1.47 -25.63
C ILE A 218 -11.44 -2.89 -25.79
N ASP A 219 -10.40 -3.04 -26.61
CA ASP A 219 -9.77 -4.34 -26.80
C ASP A 219 -8.80 -4.67 -25.64
N LEU A 220 -7.94 -3.72 -25.29
CA LEU A 220 -6.98 -3.88 -24.20
C LEU A 220 -7.11 -2.77 -23.16
N VAL A 221 -7.12 -3.11 -21.88
CA VAL A 221 -7.04 -2.14 -20.79
C VAL A 221 -5.86 -2.42 -19.88
N PHE A 222 -5.13 -1.37 -19.50
CA PHE A 222 -4.12 -1.36 -18.45
C PHE A 222 -4.46 -0.29 -17.43
N THR A 223 -4.48 -0.65 -16.14
CA THR A 223 -4.85 0.28 -15.06
C THR A 223 -3.72 0.48 -14.06
N GLY A 224 -3.68 1.65 -13.42
CA GLY A 224 -2.77 1.92 -12.31
C GLY A 224 -2.48 3.39 -12.08
N ASN A 225 -1.91 3.70 -10.93
CA ASN A 225 -1.40 5.06 -10.67
C ASN A 225 -0.16 5.29 -11.54
N MET A 226 -0.26 6.17 -12.54
CA MET A 226 0.82 6.50 -13.49
C MET A 226 1.85 7.48 -12.90
N GLY A 227 1.72 7.89 -11.63
CA GLY A 227 2.81 8.49 -10.84
C GLY A 227 3.78 7.46 -10.27
N TYR A 228 3.44 6.17 -10.32
CA TYR A 228 4.28 5.08 -9.82
C TYR A 228 5.13 4.48 -10.94
N LYS A 229 6.46 4.55 -10.78
CA LYS A 229 7.43 4.17 -11.82
C LYS A 229 7.21 2.79 -12.47
N PRO A 230 6.88 1.71 -11.75
CA PRO A 230 6.56 0.42 -12.36
C PRO A 230 5.37 0.46 -13.33
N ASN A 231 4.33 1.24 -13.03
CA ASN A 231 3.17 1.37 -13.91
C ASN A 231 3.52 2.19 -15.16
N ILE A 232 4.33 3.25 -15.00
CA ILE A 232 4.84 4.03 -16.15
C ILE A 232 5.67 3.12 -17.08
N ASP A 233 6.58 2.33 -16.52
CA ASP A 233 7.41 1.39 -17.28
C ASP A 233 6.54 0.38 -18.04
N ALA A 234 5.51 -0.17 -17.41
CA ALA A 234 4.60 -1.12 -18.04
C ALA A 234 3.78 -0.46 -19.17
N ALA A 235 3.29 0.76 -18.97
CA ALA A 235 2.56 1.51 -19.99
C ALA A 235 3.43 1.79 -21.23
N PHE A 236 4.66 2.26 -21.05
CA PHE A 236 5.60 2.45 -22.16
C PHE A 236 5.98 1.14 -22.83
N TYR A 237 6.17 0.06 -22.07
CA TYR A 237 6.46 -1.24 -22.63
C TYR A 237 5.30 -1.78 -23.46
N LEU A 238 4.06 -1.58 -23.00
CA LEU A 238 2.87 -1.89 -23.79
C LEU A 238 2.87 -1.12 -25.12
N ILE A 239 3.01 0.21 -25.07
CA ILE A 239 2.91 1.07 -26.27
C ILE A 239 4.08 0.85 -27.24
N GLU A 240 5.30 0.74 -26.73
CA GLU A 240 6.51 0.80 -27.57
C GLU A 240 7.06 -0.57 -27.99
N LYS A 241 6.66 -1.63 -27.30
CA LYS A 241 7.19 -2.99 -27.55
C LYS A 241 6.10 -4.00 -27.90
N ILE A 242 4.95 -3.95 -27.24
CA ILE A 242 3.89 -4.93 -27.46
C ILE A 242 2.98 -4.51 -28.61
N LEU A 243 2.43 -3.28 -28.56
CA LEU A 243 1.47 -2.82 -29.56
C LEU A 243 2.02 -2.81 -31.00
N PRO A 244 3.29 -2.48 -31.31
CA PRO A 244 3.82 -2.58 -32.66
C PRO A 244 3.72 -3.99 -33.27
N ILE A 245 3.86 -5.02 -32.40
CA ILE A 245 3.72 -6.42 -32.83
C ILE A 245 2.24 -6.74 -33.07
N VAL A 246 1.36 -6.29 -32.17
CA VAL A 246 -0.09 -6.54 -32.26
C VAL A 246 -0.71 -5.84 -33.47
N TYR A 247 -0.27 -4.63 -33.83
CA TYR A 247 -0.75 -3.89 -34.99
C TYR A 247 -0.52 -4.63 -36.32
N ASN A 248 0.45 -5.54 -36.42
CA ASN A 248 0.65 -6.36 -37.61
C ASN A 248 -0.51 -7.34 -37.85
N VAL A 249 -1.29 -7.66 -36.79
CA VAL A 249 -2.41 -8.61 -36.85
C VAL A 249 -3.75 -7.89 -36.68
N ILE A 250 -3.79 -6.91 -35.80
CA ILE A 250 -5.01 -6.12 -35.46
C ILE A 250 -4.67 -4.62 -35.57
N PRO A 251 -4.72 -4.03 -36.76
CA PRO A 251 -4.27 -2.64 -36.99
C PRO A 251 -5.05 -1.58 -36.20
N ASP A 252 -6.35 -1.82 -35.97
CA ASP A 252 -7.27 -0.86 -35.34
C ASP A 252 -7.56 -1.18 -33.86
N ILE A 253 -6.70 -1.99 -33.20
CA ILE A 253 -6.87 -2.37 -31.78
C ILE A 253 -7.04 -1.12 -30.90
N LYS A 254 -8.06 -1.12 -30.05
CA LYS A 254 -8.37 -0.04 -29.10
C LYS A 254 -7.76 -0.34 -27.74
N VAL A 255 -6.96 0.60 -27.23
CA VAL A 255 -6.22 0.45 -25.98
C VAL A 255 -6.54 1.59 -25.02
N ALA A 256 -6.89 1.27 -23.78
CA ALA A 256 -7.06 2.25 -22.71
C ALA A 256 -5.98 2.08 -21.63
N ILE A 257 -5.27 3.17 -21.32
CA ILE A 257 -4.35 3.28 -20.20
C ILE A 257 -5.00 4.18 -19.16
N VAL A 258 -5.47 3.56 -18.07
CA VAL A 258 -6.38 4.18 -17.11
C VAL A 258 -5.70 4.40 -15.77
N GLY A 259 -5.74 5.63 -15.27
CA GLY A 259 -5.28 5.93 -13.91
C GLY A 259 -4.63 7.28 -13.71
N THR A 260 -4.46 7.61 -12.44
CA THR A 260 -4.04 8.95 -11.98
C THR A 260 -2.61 9.31 -12.36
N ASN A 261 -2.34 10.61 -12.44
CA ASN A 261 -1.00 11.21 -12.57
C ASN A 261 -0.16 10.70 -13.75
N PRO A 262 -0.68 10.58 -14.98
CA PRO A 262 0.13 10.23 -16.12
C PRO A 262 1.15 11.33 -16.41
N PRO A 263 2.44 10.99 -16.64
CA PRO A 263 3.42 11.97 -17.07
C PRO A 263 3.07 12.49 -18.48
N LYS A 264 3.42 13.75 -18.77
CA LYS A 264 3.18 14.36 -20.08
C LYS A 264 3.68 13.50 -21.25
N SER A 265 4.82 12.84 -21.08
CA SER A 265 5.38 11.92 -22.07
C SER A 265 4.47 10.73 -22.40
N LEU A 266 3.67 10.24 -21.44
CA LEU A 266 2.69 9.18 -21.66
C LEU A 266 1.41 9.74 -22.28
N VAL A 267 0.94 10.89 -21.81
CA VAL A 267 -0.24 11.58 -22.41
C VAL A 267 -0.01 11.86 -23.89
N ASN A 268 1.19 12.28 -24.29
CA ASN A 268 1.56 12.54 -25.67
C ASN A 268 1.59 11.28 -26.57
N LYS A 269 1.46 10.08 -26.02
CA LYS A 269 1.30 8.83 -26.78
C LYS A 269 -0.16 8.53 -27.17
N ALA A 270 -1.12 9.29 -26.61
CA ALA A 270 -2.53 9.15 -26.97
C ALA A 270 -2.75 9.46 -28.47
N ASN A 271 -3.61 8.66 -29.11
CA ASN A 271 -3.99 8.80 -30.50
C ASN A 271 -5.38 8.17 -30.73
N LYS A 272 -5.83 8.05 -31.98
CA LYS A 272 -7.17 7.49 -32.30
C LYS A 272 -7.41 6.06 -31.75
N ASN A 273 -6.34 5.30 -31.45
CA ASN A 273 -6.40 3.93 -30.97
C ASN A 273 -5.92 3.77 -29.52
N ILE A 274 -5.25 4.78 -28.96
CA ILE A 274 -4.71 4.75 -27.60
C ILE A 274 -5.31 5.89 -26.80
N GLU A 275 -6.10 5.56 -25.79
CA GLU A 275 -6.61 6.48 -24.77
C GLU A 275 -5.70 6.49 -23.54
N VAL A 276 -5.38 7.68 -23.01
CA VAL A 276 -4.71 7.87 -21.72
C VAL A 276 -5.59 8.77 -20.86
N THR A 277 -6.30 8.19 -19.89
CA THR A 277 -7.44 8.88 -19.25
C THR A 277 -7.04 9.88 -18.17
N GLY A 278 -5.97 9.65 -17.43
CA GLY A 278 -5.80 10.30 -16.14
C GLY A 278 -6.72 9.69 -15.07
N TRP A 279 -7.14 10.51 -14.09
CA TRP A 279 -8.07 10.07 -13.05
C TRP A 279 -9.47 9.80 -13.66
N VAL A 280 -10.08 8.71 -13.23
CA VAL A 280 -11.44 8.33 -13.62
C VAL A 280 -12.28 8.06 -12.37
N LYS A 281 -13.58 8.33 -12.48
CA LYS A 281 -14.52 8.08 -11.36
C LYS A 281 -14.67 6.60 -11.04
N SER A 282 -14.64 5.75 -12.08
CA SER A 282 -14.82 4.30 -11.95
C SER A 282 -13.82 3.57 -12.86
N VAL A 283 -12.92 2.82 -12.25
CA VAL A 283 -12.02 1.91 -12.98
C VAL A 283 -12.77 0.66 -13.42
N LYS A 284 -13.78 0.24 -12.66
CA LYS A 284 -14.67 -0.88 -12.98
C LYS A 284 -15.29 -0.74 -14.38
N ASP A 285 -15.73 0.47 -14.77
CA ASP A 285 -16.35 0.71 -16.07
C ASP A 285 -15.39 0.38 -17.22
N TYR A 286 -14.11 0.68 -17.04
CA TYR A 286 -13.07 0.32 -18.01
C TYR A 286 -12.80 -1.18 -18.06
N TYR A 287 -12.81 -1.86 -16.90
CA TYR A 287 -12.72 -3.33 -16.89
C TYR A 287 -13.90 -3.97 -17.61
N SER A 288 -15.12 -3.50 -17.34
CA SER A 288 -16.34 -4.03 -17.97
C SER A 288 -16.36 -3.82 -19.49
N ARG A 289 -15.88 -2.67 -19.97
CA ARG A 289 -15.80 -2.33 -21.41
C ARG A 289 -14.64 -3.03 -22.13
N ALA A 290 -13.66 -3.55 -21.41
CA ALA A 290 -12.50 -4.17 -22.04
C ALA A 290 -12.73 -5.66 -22.34
N LYS A 291 -12.15 -6.13 -23.47
CA LYS A 291 -12.09 -7.54 -23.82
C LYS A 291 -10.99 -8.26 -23.05
N VAL A 292 -9.83 -7.59 -22.89
CA VAL A 292 -8.65 -8.16 -22.23
C VAL A 292 -8.02 -7.12 -21.31
N PHE A 293 -7.78 -7.52 -20.05
CA PHE A 293 -6.91 -6.79 -19.16
C PHE A 293 -5.45 -7.22 -19.36
N ILE A 294 -4.53 -6.27 -19.49
CA ILE A 294 -3.11 -6.53 -19.67
C ILE A 294 -2.26 -5.85 -18.59
N ALA A 295 -1.35 -6.58 -17.97
CA ALA A 295 -0.42 -6.03 -16.97
C ALA A 295 1.04 -6.42 -17.29
N PRO A 296 1.70 -5.75 -18.26
CA PRO A 296 3.03 -6.12 -18.72
C PRO A 296 4.12 -5.60 -17.79
N MET A 297 4.02 -5.95 -16.51
CA MET A 297 4.88 -5.46 -15.44
C MET A 297 6.26 -6.11 -15.51
N ARG A 298 7.31 -5.30 -15.71
CA ARG A 298 8.72 -5.74 -15.69
C ARG A 298 9.44 -5.35 -14.41
N ILE A 299 8.83 -4.45 -13.65
CA ILE A 299 9.34 -3.90 -12.39
C ILE A 299 8.23 -4.03 -11.35
N GLY A 300 8.58 -4.47 -10.17
CA GLY A 300 7.64 -4.62 -9.07
C GLY A 300 7.69 -6.02 -8.48
N THR A 301 7.17 -6.12 -7.28
CA THR A 301 7.07 -7.37 -6.51
C THR A 301 5.73 -7.39 -5.80
N GLY A 302 5.29 -8.57 -5.40
CA GLY A 302 4.05 -8.77 -4.69
C GLY A 302 2.81 -8.89 -5.58
N LEU A 303 1.70 -9.14 -4.94
CA LEU A 303 0.39 -9.28 -5.59
C LEU A 303 -0.08 -7.92 -6.13
N GLN A 304 -0.47 -7.91 -7.40
CA GLN A 304 -1.02 -6.72 -8.06
C GLN A 304 -2.55 -6.72 -7.89
N ASN A 305 -3.10 -5.83 -7.06
CA ASN A 305 -4.55 -5.74 -6.81
C ASN A 305 -5.36 -5.61 -8.10
N LYS A 306 -4.85 -4.86 -9.07
CA LYS A 306 -5.48 -4.68 -10.38
C LYS A 306 -5.76 -5.98 -11.16
N LEU A 307 -5.00 -7.07 -10.89
CA LEU A 307 -5.27 -8.38 -11.48
C LEU A 307 -6.52 -8.99 -10.86
N LEU A 308 -6.66 -8.89 -9.54
CA LEU A 308 -7.85 -9.37 -8.83
C LEU A 308 -9.10 -8.57 -9.20
N GLU A 309 -8.95 -7.25 -9.38
CA GLU A 309 -10.03 -6.34 -9.76
C GLU A 309 -10.53 -6.63 -11.18
N ALA A 310 -9.65 -7.06 -12.08
CA ALA A 310 -9.96 -7.34 -13.48
C ALA A 310 -10.48 -8.77 -13.72
N MET A 311 -10.25 -9.70 -12.80
CA MET A 311 -10.73 -11.09 -12.85
C MET A 311 -12.18 -11.22 -12.44
#